data_a3f7e13f5a6e370e40d6f81b157d2952
#
_entry.id   a3f7e13f5a6e370e40d6f81b157d2952
#
_cell.length_a   1.000
_cell.length_b   1.000
_cell.length_c   1.000
_cell.angle_alpha   90.00
_cell.angle_beta   90.00
_cell.angle_gamma   90.00
#
_symmetry.space_group_name_H-M   'P 1'
#
loop_
_entity.id
_entity.type
_entity.pdbx_description
1 polymer ?
#
loop_
_entity_poly.entity_id
_entity_poly.type
_entity_poly.pdbx_seq_one_letter_code
_entity_poly.pdbx_strand_id
1 'polypeptide(L)'
;MLVGAESEAKRLLEEARAKADSILNAAKDRAASEREDRLRAARDQARAIVESARSAAEAEAQQIASLGQQERAQIERRFRESAPQVTKALAQEIAEAYVRKGSGEA
;
A
#
# COMPACT_ATOMS: atom_id res chain seq x y z
N MET A 1 -17.82 36.81 66.96
CA MET A 1 -18.08 37.26 65.61
C MET A 1 -16.90 37.11 64.68
N LEU A 2 -15.70 37.56 65.04
CA LEU A 2 -14.50 37.42 64.19
C LEU A 2 -14.15 35.97 63.92
N VAL A 3 -14.30 35.08 64.92
CA VAL A 3 -14.01 33.65 64.79
C VAL A 3 -15.00 32.97 63.81
N GLY A 4 -16.26 33.37 63.81
CA GLY A 4 -17.25 32.84 62.90
C GLY A 4 -16.99 33.25 61.44
N ALA A 5 -16.58 34.51 61.23
CA ALA A 5 -16.26 35.05 59.91
C ALA A 5 -15.03 34.40 59.33
N GLU A 6 -13.98 34.19 60.13
CA GLU A 6 -12.75 33.50 59.72
C GLU A 6 -13.02 32.04 59.39
N SER A 7 -13.82 31.37 60.20
CA SER A 7 -14.19 29.98 60.00
C SER A 7 -15.00 29.78 58.70
N GLU A 8 -15.92 30.71 58.43
CA GLU A 8 -16.72 30.71 57.21
C GLU A 8 -15.87 30.98 55.97
N ALA A 9 -14.97 31.97 56.05
CA ALA A 9 -14.04 32.28 54.97
C ALA A 9 -13.14 31.07 54.66
N LYS A 10 -12.61 30.40 55.68
CA LYS A 10 -11.82 29.20 55.56
C LYS A 10 -12.57 28.06 54.89
N ARG A 11 -13.82 27.86 55.30
CA ARG A 11 -14.71 26.84 54.68
C ARG A 11 -14.95 27.14 53.21
N LEU A 12 -15.27 28.36 52.85
CA LEU A 12 -15.50 28.78 51.50
C LEU A 12 -14.26 28.58 50.63
N LEU A 13 -13.06 28.87 51.19
CA LEU A 13 -11.81 28.67 50.49
C LEU A 13 -11.54 27.18 50.24
N GLU A 14 -11.79 26.34 51.23
CA GLU A 14 -11.66 24.88 51.11
C GLU A 14 -12.63 24.30 50.07
N GLU A 15 -13.88 24.74 50.08
CA GLU A 15 -14.87 24.34 49.08
C GLU A 15 -14.48 24.78 47.68
N ALA A 16 -13.97 26.00 47.52
CA ALA A 16 -13.52 26.52 46.25
C ALA A 16 -12.31 25.71 45.70
N ARG A 17 -11.38 25.35 46.56
CA ARG A 17 -10.23 24.51 46.18
C ARG A 17 -10.65 23.12 45.78
N ALA A 18 -11.54 22.50 46.57
CA ALA A 18 -12.09 21.18 46.24
C ALA A 18 -12.81 21.18 44.90
N LYS A 19 -13.59 22.22 44.65
CA LYS A 19 -14.29 22.39 43.39
C LYS A 19 -13.34 22.60 42.22
N ALA A 20 -12.32 23.41 42.41
CA ALA A 20 -11.28 23.64 41.40
C ALA A 20 -10.52 22.35 41.09
N ASP A 21 -10.16 21.57 42.10
CA ASP A 21 -9.48 20.30 41.95
C ASP A 21 -10.36 19.27 41.18
N SER A 22 -11.66 19.23 41.53
CA SER A 22 -12.62 18.37 40.86
C SER A 22 -12.73 18.72 39.36
N ILE A 23 -12.81 20.01 39.04
CA ILE A 23 -12.91 20.48 37.65
C ILE A 23 -11.61 20.14 36.90
N LEU A 24 -10.48 20.37 37.55
CA LEU A 24 -9.17 20.07 36.93
C LEU A 24 -8.99 18.57 36.66
N ASN A 25 -9.36 17.74 37.63
CA ASN A 25 -9.26 16.29 37.47
C ASN A 25 -10.20 15.78 36.37
N ALA A 26 -11.44 16.27 36.32
CA ALA A 26 -12.39 15.93 35.27
C ALA A 26 -11.85 16.36 33.88
N ALA A 27 -11.22 17.54 33.79
CA ALA A 27 -10.64 18.03 32.55
C ALA A 27 -9.44 17.15 32.11
N LYS A 28 -8.60 16.73 33.06
CA LYS A 28 -7.47 15.83 32.78
C LYS A 28 -7.96 14.46 32.29
N ASP A 29 -8.96 13.90 32.93
CA ASP A 29 -9.55 12.61 32.56
C ASP A 29 -10.16 12.68 31.15
N ARG A 30 -10.88 13.77 30.86
CA ARG A 30 -11.46 13.99 29.54
C ARG A 30 -10.38 14.13 28.48
N ALA A 31 -9.33 14.89 28.76
CA ALA A 31 -8.21 15.05 27.82
C ALA A 31 -7.49 13.74 27.55
N ALA A 32 -7.30 12.91 28.58
CA ALA A 32 -6.69 11.59 28.43
C ALA A 32 -7.57 10.66 27.58
N SER A 33 -8.87 10.67 27.83
CA SER A 33 -9.84 9.87 27.06
C SER A 33 -9.90 10.31 25.61
N GLU A 34 -9.95 11.60 25.34
CA GLU A 34 -9.95 12.13 23.97
C GLU A 34 -8.63 11.79 23.23
N ARG A 35 -7.52 11.83 23.93
CA ARG A 35 -6.22 11.45 23.35
C ARG A 35 -6.23 9.97 22.95
N GLU A 36 -6.73 9.10 23.82
CA GLU A 36 -6.83 7.68 23.51
C GLU A 36 -7.74 7.42 22.30
N ASP A 37 -8.88 8.08 22.26
CA ASP A 37 -9.82 7.96 21.15
C ASP A 37 -9.21 8.41 19.83
N ARG A 38 -8.48 9.54 19.85
CA ARG A 38 -7.78 10.05 18.66
C ARG A 38 -6.68 9.12 18.19
N LEU A 39 -5.91 8.56 19.13
CA LEU A 39 -4.85 7.60 18.81
C LEU A 39 -5.44 6.33 18.20
N ARG A 40 -6.53 5.84 18.75
CA ARG A 40 -7.21 4.66 18.22
C ARG A 40 -7.74 4.92 16.82
N ALA A 41 -8.41 6.05 16.62
CA ALA A 41 -8.92 6.46 15.31
C ALA A 41 -7.79 6.59 14.28
N ALA A 42 -6.67 7.21 14.68
CA ALA A 42 -5.50 7.37 13.81
C ALA A 42 -4.89 6.01 13.42
N ARG A 43 -4.79 5.08 14.36
CA ARG A 43 -4.29 3.73 14.09
C ARG A 43 -5.21 2.96 13.16
N ASP A 44 -6.52 3.06 13.37
CA ASP A 44 -7.49 2.40 12.52
C ASP A 44 -7.45 2.96 11.10
N GLN A 45 -7.32 4.27 10.97
CA GLN A 45 -7.19 4.93 9.69
C GLN A 45 -5.89 4.52 8.98
N ALA A 46 -4.77 4.45 9.72
CA ALA A 46 -3.50 4.01 9.18
C ALA A 46 -3.57 2.56 8.67
N ARG A 47 -4.21 1.67 9.43
CA ARG A 47 -4.42 0.28 9.00
C ARG A 47 -5.26 0.20 7.73
N ALA A 48 -6.32 0.99 7.65
CA ALA A 48 -7.18 1.03 6.47
C ALA A 48 -6.42 1.51 5.24
N ILE A 49 -5.56 2.52 5.39
CA ILE A 49 -4.71 3.04 4.30
C ILE A 49 -3.72 1.97 3.84
N VAL A 50 -3.03 1.31 4.77
CA VAL A 50 -2.07 0.24 4.45
C VAL A 50 -2.76 -0.92 3.76
N GLU A 51 -3.93 -1.35 4.25
CA GLU A 51 -4.67 -2.45 3.65
C GLU A 51 -5.17 -2.10 2.24
N SER A 52 -5.66 -0.89 2.05
CA SER A 52 -6.08 -0.40 0.74
C SER A 52 -4.91 -0.35 -0.24
N ALA A 53 -3.75 0.14 0.19
CA ALA A 53 -2.55 0.21 -0.64
C ALA A 53 -2.05 -1.20 -1.00
N ARG A 54 -2.07 -2.12 -0.05
CA ARG A 54 -1.68 -3.52 -0.29
C ARG A 54 -2.59 -4.19 -1.31
N SER A 55 -3.89 -4.03 -1.13
CA SER A 55 -4.88 -4.59 -2.05
C SER A 55 -4.73 -4.04 -3.46
N ALA A 56 -4.51 -2.74 -3.60
CA ALA A 56 -4.26 -2.10 -4.89
C ALA A 56 -2.97 -2.61 -5.53
N ALA A 57 -1.90 -2.76 -4.75
CA ALA A 57 -0.63 -3.27 -5.24
C ALA A 57 -0.73 -4.73 -5.70
N GLU A 58 -1.46 -5.57 -4.96
CA GLU A 58 -1.70 -6.97 -5.35
C GLU A 58 -2.50 -7.06 -6.66
N ALA A 59 -3.53 -6.23 -6.80
CA ALA A 59 -4.32 -6.18 -8.04
C ALA A 59 -3.47 -5.74 -9.23
N GLU A 60 -2.62 -4.73 -9.04
CA GLU A 60 -1.71 -4.27 -10.08
C GLU A 60 -0.68 -5.32 -10.44
N ALA A 61 -0.11 -6.01 -9.45
CA ALA A 61 0.84 -7.09 -9.68
C ALA A 61 0.21 -8.24 -10.48
N GLN A 62 -1.03 -8.61 -10.16
CA GLN A 62 -1.76 -9.64 -10.91
C GLN A 62 -2.02 -9.21 -12.35
N GLN A 63 -2.35 -7.95 -12.56
CA GLN A 63 -2.57 -7.40 -13.89
C GLN A 63 -1.29 -7.43 -14.72
N ILE A 64 -0.17 -7.03 -14.14
CA ILE A 64 1.14 -7.07 -14.80
C ILE A 64 1.52 -8.50 -15.15
N ALA A 65 1.31 -9.45 -14.23
CA ALA A 65 1.58 -10.87 -14.48
C ALA A 65 0.73 -11.43 -15.61
N SER A 66 -0.56 -11.07 -15.64
CA SER A 66 -1.48 -11.49 -16.68
C SER A 66 -1.08 -10.96 -18.05
N LEU A 67 -0.73 -9.67 -18.13
CA LEU A 67 -0.24 -9.06 -19.36
C LEU A 67 1.07 -9.73 -19.83
N GLY A 68 1.98 -10.03 -18.91
CA GLY A 68 3.22 -10.73 -19.21
C GLY A 68 2.97 -12.12 -19.80
N GLN A 69 2.02 -12.86 -19.25
CA GLN A 69 1.64 -14.17 -19.80
C GLN A 69 1.02 -14.06 -21.19
N GLN A 70 0.19 -13.05 -21.43
CA GLN A 70 -0.40 -12.81 -22.74
C GLN A 70 0.67 -12.46 -23.77
N GLU A 71 1.63 -11.62 -23.41
CA GLU A 71 2.76 -11.27 -24.30
C GLU A 71 3.60 -12.49 -24.64
N ARG A 72 3.92 -13.32 -23.64
CA ARG A 72 4.66 -14.57 -23.89
C ARG A 72 3.91 -15.51 -24.82
N ALA A 73 2.61 -15.65 -24.60
CA ALA A 73 1.79 -16.48 -25.47
C ALA A 73 1.76 -15.97 -26.91
N GLN A 74 1.71 -14.65 -27.10
CA GLN A 74 1.80 -14.04 -28.44
C GLN A 74 3.14 -14.28 -29.09
N ILE A 75 4.23 -14.10 -28.35
CA ILE A 75 5.59 -14.33 -28.83
C ILE A 75 5.76 -15.79 -29.24
N GLU A 76 5.31 -16.74 -28.42
CA GLU A 76 5.36 -18.16 -28.73
C GLU A 76 4.55 -18.50 -29.98
N ARG A 77 3.36 -17.91 -30.11
CA ARG A 77 2.51 -18.11 -31.27
C ARG A 77 3.18 -17.60 -32.55
N ARG A 78 3.71 -16.40 -32.51
CA ARG A 78 4.45 -15.82 -33.64
C ARG A 78 5.65 -16.68 -34.00
N PHE A 79 6.36 -17.15 -33.01
CA PHE A 79 7.50 -18.04 -33.24
C PHE A 79 7.07 -19.35 -33.93
N ARG A 80 5.99 -19.99 -33.46
CA ARG A 80 5.47 -21.22 -34.07
C ARG A 80 4.98 -20.99 -35.50
N GLU A 81 4.36 -19.84 -35.74
CA GLU A 81 3.88 -19.49 -37.08
C GLU A 81 5.00 -19.16 -38.04
N SER A 82 6.04 -18.50 -37.58
CA SER A 82 7.15 -18.07 -38.42
C SER A 82 8.27 -19.10 -38.54
N ALA A 83 8.44 -20.00 -37.57
CA ALA A 83 9.52 -20.99 -37.57
C ALA A 83 9.53 -21.87 -38.82
N PRO A 84 8.41 -22.42 -39.32
CA PRO A 84 8.41 -23.19 -40.54
C PRO A 84 8.84 -22.38 -41.76
N GLN A 85 8.43 -21.11 -41.83
CA GLN A 85 8.78 -20.20 -42.92
C GLN A 85 10.27 -19.85 -42.90
N VAL A 86 10.79 -19.55 -41.72
CA VAL A 86 12.21 -19.24 -41.52
C VAL A 86 13.06 -20.47 -41.83
N THR A 87 12.66 -21.64 -41.37
CA THR A 87 13.34 -22.91 -41.64
C THR A 87 13.37 -23.20 -43.14
N LYS A 88 12.26 -22.99 -43.82
CA LYS A 88 12.11 -23.21 -45.27
C LYS A 88 13.00 -22.23 -46.04
N ALA A 89 12.96 -20.93 -45.67
CA ALA A 89 13.79 -19.90 -46.30
C ALA A 89 15.29 -20.18 -46.12
N LEU A 90 15.68 -20.59 -44.92
CA LEU A 90 17.08 -20.94 -44.62
C LEU A 90 17.54 -22.17 -45.41
N ALA A 91 16.71 -23.19 -45.49
CA ALA A 91 16.98 -24.41 -46.28
C ALA A 91 17.13 -24.09 -47.76
N GLN A 92 16.30 -23.17 -48.29
CA GLN A 92 16.43 -22.72 -49.68
C GLN A 92 17.73 -21.93 -49.92
N GLU A 93 18.11 -21.06 -49.02
CA GLU A 93 19.37 -20.33 -49.12
C GLU A 93 20.58 -21.26 -49.12
N ILE A 94 20.54 -22.25 -48.22
CA ILE A 94 21.63 -23.25 -48.14
C ILE A 94 21.70 -24.07 -49.44
N ALA A 95 20.55 -24.51 -49.95
CA ALA A 95 20.46 -25.27 -51.19
C ALA A 95 20.96 -24.45 -52.38
N GLU A 96 20.54 -23.19 -52.50
CA GLU A 96 21.00 -22.29 -53.56
C GLU A 96 22.48 -22.01 -53.48
N ALA A 97 22.99 -21.79 -52.29
CA ALA A 97 24.43 -21.58 -52.08
C ALA A 97 25.24 -22.83 -52.45
N TYR A 98 24.74 -24.00 -52.14
CA TYR A 98 25.36 -25.26 -52.49
C TYR A 98 25.37 -25.49 -53.99
N VAL A 99 24.24 -25.21 -54.65
CA VAL A 99 24.17 -25.33 -56.14
C VAL A 99 25.08 -24.34 -56.83
N ARG A 100 25.13 -23.09 -56.37
CA ARG A 100 26.04 -22.07 -56.89
C ARG A 100 27.49 -22.47 -56.73
N LYS A 101 27.85 -23.05 -55.60
CA LYS A 101 29.20 -23.51 -55.32
C LYS A 101 29.60 -24.70 -56.20
N GLY A 102 28.68 -25.67 -56.39
CA GLY A 102 28.88 -26.79 -57.28
C GLY A 102 28.99 -26.36 -58.72
N SER A 103 28.19 -25.38 -59.15
CA SER A 103 28.23 -24.79 -60.49
C SER A 103 29.54 -24.02 -60.76
N GLY A 104 30.09 -23.36 -59.74
CA GLY A 104 31.35 -22.65 -59.84
C GLY A 104 32.57 -23.53 -59.92
N GLU A 105 32.49 -24.77 -59.48
CA GLU A 105 33.57 -25.76 -59.58
C GLU A 105 33.60 -26.49 -60.91
N ALA A 106 32.57 -26.42 -61.65
CA ALA A 106 32.48 -26.99 -62.96
C ALA A 106 33.02 -26.03 -64.01
#